data_4dd67c65c63df70b03cf420cf52c4839
#
_entry.id   4dd67c65c63df70b03cf420cf52c4839
#
_cell.length_a   1.000
_cell.length_b   1.000
_cell.length_c   1.000
_cell.angle_alpha   90.00
_cell.angle_beta   90.00
_cell.angle_gamma   90.00
#
_symmetry.space_group_name_H-M   'P 1'
#
loop_
_entity.id
_entity.type
_entity.pdbx_description
1 polymer ?
#
loop_
_entity_poly.entity_id
_entity_poly.type
_entity_poly.pdbx_seq_one_letter_code
_entity_poly.pdbx_strand_id
1 'polypeptide(L)'
;MGNFMDVSKFYVESREWKKYLKLMERRPEDFTASELLNIVTKSETVNKYVSETGKKLGVLYESKYNILVVDLILGETGDLFPYERLLPAEKRGAVVALTIYKDQFVLLKQFRHAPRKFQYAFPRGFGEPEITSEENVKKELLEEIGAVQVEETYLGKVLPDSGILANQVDVFMCKVSNVEVKSFYEGIQDVVLLNEAELEEWILKKKIEDGFTLAAYSLYKVNKANGRNGV
;
A
#
# COMPACT_ATOMS: atom_id res chain seq x y z
N MET A 1 9.15 -15.65 44.08
CA MET A 1 7.93 -15.99 43.31
C MET A 1 7.27 -14.69 42.98
N GLY A 2 7.56 -14.15 41.79
CA GLY A 2 6.93 -12.91 41.32
C GLY A 2 5.49 -13.22 40.90
N ASN A 3 4.55 -12.48 41.50
CA ASN A 3 3.17 -12.47 41.06
C ASN A 3 3.14 -12.06 39.59
N PHE A 4 2.98 -13.02 38.67
CA PHE A 4 2.47 -12.73 37.35
C PHE A 4 1.03 -12.24 37.56
N MET A 5 0.84 -10.92 37.56
CA MET A 5 -0.51 -10.36 37.41
C MET A 5 -1.12 -11.01 36.19
N ASP A 6 -2.28 -11.62 36.36
CA ASP A 6 -3.07 -12.20 35.27
C ASP A 6 -3.48 -11.07 34.30
N VAL A 7 -2.60 -10.78 33.34
CA VAL A 7 -2.77 -9.68 32.35
C VAL A 7 -4.01 -9.94 31.48
N SER A 8 -4.51 -11.19 31.43
CA SER A 8 -5.65 -11.57 30.61
C SER A 8 -6.98 -10.97 31.13
N LYS A 9 -7.09 -10.75 32.42
CA LYS A 9 -8.33 -10.25 33.04
C LYS A 9 -8.67 -8.79 32.70
N PHE A 10 -7.68 -8.03 32.21
CA PHE A 10 -7.79 -6.60 31.90
C PHE A 10 -7.09 -6.22 30.59
N TYR A 11 -7.16 -7.07 29.59
CA TYR A 11 -6.50 -6.80 28.29
C TYR A 11 -6.95 -5.46 27.67
N VAL A 12 -8.22 -5.08 27.88
CA VAL A 12 -8.75 -3.78 27.44
C VAL A 12 -8.06 -2.57 28.09
N GLU A 13 -7.29 -2.77 29.17
CA GLU A 13 -6.42 -1.75 29.77
C GLU A 13 -5.01 -1.72 29.14
N SER A 14 -4.69 -2.66 28.24
CA SER A 14 -3.40 -2.70 27.55
C SER A 14 -3.16 -1.46 26.70
N ARG A 15 -1.88 -1.16 26.45
CA ARG A 15 -1.47 -0.06 25.57
C ARG A 15 -1.97 -0.29 24.13
N GLU A 16 -1.88 -1.52 23.66
CA GLU A 16 -2.27 -1.94 22.31
C GLU A 16 -3.76 -1.71 22.06
N TRP A 17 -4.60 -2.09 23.02
CA TRP A 17 -6.05 -1.92 22.92
C TRP A 17 -6.48 -0.45 23.07
N LYS A 18 -5.90 0.29 23.99
CA LYS A 18 -6.16 1.73 24.12
C LYS A 18 -5.78 2.52 22.87
N LYS A 19 -4.65 2.18 22.24
CA LYS A 19 -4.26 2.76 20.94
C LYS A 19 -5.27 2.41 19.84
N TYR A 20 -5.77 1.19 19.83
CA TYR A 20 -6.76 0.72 18.87
C TYR A 20 -8.06 1.50 18.94
N LEU A 21 -8.63 1.67 20.13
CA LEU A 21 -9.85 2.47 20.30
C LEU A 21 -9.66 3.93 19.85
N LYS A 22 -8.53 4.54 20.21
CA LYS A 22 -8.19 5.90 19.74
C LYS A 22 -8.02 5.96 18.21
N LEU A 23 -7.50 4.90 17.59
CA LEU A 23 -7.39 4.82 16.14
C LEU A 23 -8.77 4.74 15.49
N MET A 24 -9.69 3.94 16.04
CA MET A 24 -11.08 3.86 15.57
C MET A 24 -11.79 5.23 15.64
N GLU A 25 -11.60 5.99 16.73
CA GLU A 25 -12.16 7.34 16.88
C GLU A 25 -11.58 8.31 15.83
N ARG A 26 -10.27 8.24 15.59
CA ARG A 26 -9.57 9.14 14.67
C ARG A 26 -9.81 8.80 13.19
N ARG A 27 -10.05 7.52 12.88
CA ARG A 27 -10.15 6.97 11.51
C ARG A 27 -11.37 6.04 11.39
N PRO A 28 -12.61 6.50 11.65
CA PRO A 28 -13.81 5.66 11.68
C PRO A 28 -14.07 4.95 10.35
N GLU A 29 -13.64 5.52 9.23
CA GLU A 29 -13.78 4.93 7.90
C GLU A 29 -12.99 3.63 7.71
N ASP A 30 -11.92 3.39 8.49
CA ASP A 30 -11.17 2.14 8.46
C ASP A 30 -11.84 1.02 9.28
N PHE A 31 -12.87 1.36 10.03
CA PHE A 31 -13.58 0.47 10.94
C PHE A 31 -15.09 0.44 10.66
N THR A 32 -15.46 0.65 9.40
CA THR A 32 -16.86 0.60 8.96
C THR A 32 -17.48 -0.75 9.30
N ALA A 33 -18.68 -0.72 9.89
CA ALA A 33 -19.39 -1.93 10.25
C ALA A 33 -19.72 -2.79 9.01
N SER A 34 -19.66 -4.12 9.18
CA SER A 34 -20.07 -5.11 8.19
C SER A 34 -20.91 -6.18 8.88
N GLU A 35 -21.99 -6.62 8.23
CA GLU A 35 -22.81 -7.73 8.71
C GLU A 35 -22.07 -9.07 8.58
N LEU A 36 -21.16 -9.19 7.61
CA LEU A 36 -20.42 -10.41 7.30
C LEU A 36 -19.19 -10.62 8.20
N LEU A 37 -18.48 -9.52 8.49
CA LEU A 37 -17.25 -9.50 9.28
C LEU A 37 -17.33 -8.36 10.29
N ASN A 38 -17.96 -8.62 11.43
CA ASN A 38 -18.23 -7.57 12.42
C ASN A 38 -17.07 -7.44 13.41
N ILE A 39 -16.57 -6.22 13.57
CA ILE A 39 -15.49 -5.92 14.53
C ILE A 39 -16.08 -5.88 15.94
N VAL A 40 -15.54 -6.71 16.83
CA VAL A 40 -15.98 -6.83 18.22
C VAL A 40 -15.10 -5.99 19.13
N THR A 41 -15.72 -5.01 19.81
CA THR A 41 -15.04 -4.13 20.78
C THR A 41 -15.55 -4.27 22.20
N LYS A 42 -16.56 -5.13 22.43
CA LYS A 42 -17.14 -5.34 23.77
C LYS A 42 -16.06 -5.87 24.73
N SER A 43 -15.75 -5.11 25.77
CA SER A 43 -14.65 -5.38 26.71
C SER A 43 -14.66 -6.79 27.30
N GLU A 44 -15.84 -7.29 27.69
CA GLU A 44 -16.01 -8.63 28.24
C GLU A 44 -15.60 -9.71 27.22
N THR A 45 -16.05 -9.58 25.97
CA THR A 45 -15.74 -10.52 24.88
C THR A 45 -14.25 -10.49 24.53
N VAL A 46 -13.65 -9.30 24.41
CA VAL A 46 -12.22 -9.12 24.12
C VAL A 46 -11.36 -9.73 25.24
N ASN A 47 -11.65 -9.44 26.50
CA ASN A 47 -10.90 -10.00 27.63
C ASN A 47 -11.00 -11.53 27.68
N LYS A 48 -12.20 -12.06 27.49
CA LYS A 48 -12.43 -13.51 27.44
C LYS A 48 -11.61 -14.16 26.32
N TYR A 49 -11.72 -13.63 25.10
CA TYR A 49 -10.99 -14.15 23.94
C TYR A 49 -9.47 -14.17 24.16
N VAL A 50 -8.90 -13.06 24.66
CA VAL A 50 -7.46 -12.99 24.92
C VAL A 50 -7.04 -13.95 26.03
N SER A 51 -7.86 -14.09 27.10
CA SER A 51 -7.55 -15.01 28.21
C SER A 51 -7.55 -16.46 27.76
N GLU A 52 -8.46 -16.86 26.86
CA GLU A 52 -8.59 -18.22 26.38
C GLU A 52 -7.56 -18.58 25.31
N THR A 53 -7.16 -17.61 24.47
CA THR A 53 -6.32 -17.87 23.29
C THR A 53 -4.87 -17.40 23.43
N GLY A 54 -4.58 -16.48 24.34
CA GLY A 54 -3.29 -15.80 24.46
C GLY A 54 -2.96 -14.86 23.29
N LYS A 55 -3.88 -14.68 22.33
CA LYS A 55 -3.64 -13.85 21.16
C LYS A 55 -3.78 -12.37 21.48
N LYS A 56 -2.86 -11.55 20.95
CA LYS A 56 -2.92 -10.10 21.11
C LYS A 56 -3.84 -9.47 20.07
N LEU A 57 -4.58 -8.44 20.47
CA LEU A 57 -5.49 -7.65 19.64
C LEU A 57 -5.10 -6.16 19.70
N GLY A 58 -5.63 -5.37 18.78
CA GLY A 58 -5.43 -3.93 18.76
C GLY A 58 -4.23 -3.48 17.93
N VAL A 59 -3.62 -2.34 18.27
CA VAL A 59 -2.45 -1.81 17.55
C VAL A 59 -1.19 -2.49 18.06
N LEU A 60 -0.66 -3.43 17.31
CA LEU A 60 0.54 -4.19 17.71
C LEU A 60 1.84 -3.51 17.30
N TYR A 61 1.84 -2.76 16.22
CA TYR A 61 3.00 -2.00 15.74
C TYR A 61 2.54 -0.72 15.06
N GLU A 62 3.33 0.34 15.22
CA GLU A 62 3.08 1.63 14.59
C GLU A 62 4.41 2.29 14.24
N SER A 63 4.54 2.72 13.00
CA SER A 63 5.68 3.48 12.48
C SER A 63 5.19 4.71 11.71
N LYS A 64 6.12 5.47 11.16
CA LYS A 64 5.77 6.59 10.25
C LYS A 64 5.16 6.14 8.91
N TYR A 65 5.23 4.84 8.58
CA TYR A 65 4.73 4.31 7.32
C TYR A 65 3.48 3.46 7.48
N ASN A 66 3.43 2.63 8.53
CA ASN A 66 2.41 1.60 8.67
C ASN A 66 1.96 1.41 10.11
N ILE A 67 0.70 0.99 10.26
CA ILE A 67 0.09 0.60 11.52
C ILE A 67 -0.42 -0.83 11.37
N LEU A 68 0.17 -1.78 12.12
CA LEU A 68 -0.33 -3.15 12.19
C LEU A 68 -1.42 -3.23 13.25
N VAL A 69 -2.64 -3.56 12.83
CA VAL A 69 -3.78 -3.80 13.71
C VAL A 69 -4.22 -5.26 13.64
N VAL A 70 -4.72 -5.75 14.76
CA VAL A 70 -5.39 -7.06 14.85
C VAL A 70 -6.78 -6.84 15.40
N ASP A 71 -7.77 -6.97 14.53
CA ASP A 71 -9.18 -6.88 14.90
C ASP A 71 -9.66 -8.20 15.50
N LEU A 72 -10.60 -8.15 16.45
CA LEU A 72 -11.40 -9.32 16.80
C LEU A 72 -12.66 -9.31 15.93
N ILE A 73 -12.80 -10.31 15.10
CA ILE A 73 -13.90 -10.44 14.14
C ILE A 73 -14.89 -11.50 14.62
N LEU A 74 -16.18 -11.14 14.53
CA LEU A 74 -17.28 -12.09 14.60
C LEU A 74 -17.72 -12.42 13.16
N GLY A 75 -17.48 -13.64 12.72
CA GLY A 75 -17.93 -14.14 11.42
C GLY A 75 -19.41 -14.53 11.38
N GLU A 76 -19.93 -14.83 10.20
CA GLU A 76 -21.33 -15.23 9.98
C GLU A 76 -21.74 -16.49 10.76
N THR A 77 -20.81 -17.40 10.99
CA THR A 77 -21.03 -18.65 11.75
C THR A 77 -21.06 -18.43 13.27
N GLY A 78 -20.82 -17.22 13.74
CA GLY A 78 -20.73 -16.88 15.16
C GLY A 78 -19.35 -17.11 15.78
N ASP A 79 -18.36 -17.52 14.98
CA ASP A 79 -17.00 -17.76 15.45
C ASP A 79 -16.22 -16.45 15.61
N LEU A 80 -15.43 -16.38 16.68
CA LEU A 80 -14.51 -15.26 16.92
C LEU A 80 -13.11 -15.64 16.42
N PHE A 81 -12.51 -14.75 15.63
CA PHE A 81 -11.14 -14.91 15.16
C PHE A 81 -10.40 -13.57 15.04
N PRO A 82 -9.05 -13.57 15.15
CA PRO A 82 -8.27 -12.37 14.97
C PRO A 82 -8.00 -12.17 13.46
N TYR A 83 -8.11 -10.93 12.99
CA TYR A 83 -7.81 -10.56 11.62
C TYR A 83 -6.72 -9.48 11.60
N GLU A 84 -5.60 -9.78 10.96
CA GLU A 84 -4.48 -8.85 10.83
C GLU A 84 -4.67 -7.93 9.64
N ARG A 85 -4.52 -6.61 9.86
CA ARG A 85 -4.52 -5.61 8.79
C ARG A 85 -3.33 -4.68 8.94
N LEU A 86 -2.75 -4.30 7.81
CA LEU A 86 -1.74 -3.27 7.74
C LEU A 86 -2.37 -2.00 7.15
N LEU A 87 -2.54 -0.99 7.98
CA LEU A 87 -3.05 0.31 7.59
C LEU A 87 -1.89 1.24 7.23
N PRO A 88 -1.97 2.06 6.17
CA PRO A 88 -0.97 3.09 5.93
C PRO A 88 -1.04 4.16 7.03
N ALA A 89 0.11 4.70 7.45
CA ALA A 89 0.13 5.81 8.40
C ALA A 89 -0.48 7.06 7.78
N GLU A 90 -0.16 7.34 6.50
CA GLU A 90 -0.83 8.33 5.65
C GLU A 90 -1.71 7.63 4.61
N LYS A 91 -2.98 8.04 4.52
CA LYS A 91 -3.99 7.39 3.66
C LYS A 91 -4.02 7.90 2.22
N ARG A 92 -3.49 9.09 2.00
CA ARG A 92 -3.59 9.81 0.74
C ARG A 92 -2.21 9.97 0.11
N GLY A 93 -2.21 10.20 -1.19
CA GLY A 93 -1.02 10.59 -1.93
C GLY A 93 -0.08 9.46 -2.34
N ALA A 94 -0.34 8.19 -1.98
CA ALA A 94 0.45 7.09 -2.51
C ALA A 94 0.20 6.91 -4.02
N VAL A 95 1.25 6.78 -4.81
CA VAL A 95 1.18 6.84 -6.28
C VAL A 95 2.01 5.76 -6.97
N VAL A 96 1.57 5.39 -8.17
CA VAL A 96 2.36 4.67 -9.18
C VAL A 96 2.31 5.49 -10.47
N ALA A 97 3.48 5.76 -11.04
CA ALA A 97 3.64 6.52 -12.27
C ALA A 97 4.01 5.59 -13.44
N LEU A 98 3.03 5.15 -14.24
CA LEU A 98 3.31 4.57 -15.55
C LEU A 98 3.93 5.66 -16.43
N THR A 99 5.25 5.69 -16.49
CA THR A 99 6.01 6.77 -17.08
C THR A 99 6.38 6.47 -18.53
N ILE A 100 6.20 7.47 -19.41
CA ILE A 100 6.50 7.40 -20.84
C ILE A 100 7.47 8.54 -21.20
N TYR A 101 8.57 8.17 -21.85
CA TYR A 101 9.55 9.08 -22.42
C TYR A 101 9.84 8.69 -23.87
N LYS A 102 9.60 9.61 -24.83
CA LYS A 102 9.81 9.34 -26.27
C LYS A 102 9.19 8.02 -26.74
N ASP A 103 7.91 7.85 -26.40
CA ASP A 103 7.11 6.65 -26.72
C ASP A 103 7.60 5.33 -26.13
N GLN A 104 8.52 5.37 -25.17
CA GLN A 104 9.02 4.21 -24.42
C GLN A 104 8.59 4.29 -22.95
N PHE A 105 8.26 3.14 -22.38
CA PHE A 105 8.00 3.01 -20.95
C PHE A 105 9.31 3.10 -20.16
N VAL A 106 9.27 3.86 -19.08
CA VAL A 106 10.41 4.09 -18.17
C VAL A 106 10.22 3.20 -16.94
N LEU A 107 11.11 2.22 -16.77
CA LEU A 107 11.13 1.37 -15.59
C LEU A 107 12.43 1.59 -14.80
N LEU A 108 12.31 1.49 -13.50
CA LEU A 108 13.44 1.48 -12.58
C LEU A 108 13.92 0.04 -12.36
N LYS A 109 15.21 -0.21 -12.46
CA LYS A 109 15.84 -1.42 -11.91
C LYS A 109 16.20 -1.12 -10.46
N GLN A 110 15.43 -1.62 -9.51
CA GLN A 110 15.56 -1.29 -8.10
C GLN A 110 15.69 -2.54 -7.24
N PHE A 111 16.60 -2.51 -6.27
CA PHE A 111 16.67 -3.56 -5.25
C PHE A 111 15.55 -3.37 -4.23
N ARG A 112 14.57 -4.26 -4.24
CA ARG A 112 13.47 -4.24 -3.28
C ARG A 112 13.84 -5.03 -2.03
N HIS A 113 13.85 -4.34 -0.90
CA HIS A 113 14.31 -4.91 0.37
C HIS A 113 13.43 -6.08 0.86
N ALA A 114 12.10 -5.99 0.69
CA ALA A 114 11.18 -7.03 1.16
C ALA A 114 11.40 -8.39 0.46
N PRO A 115 11.39 -8.50 -0.88
CA PRO A 115 11.67 -9.76 -1.57
C PRO A 115 13.17 -10.05 -1.72
N ARG A 116 14.06 -9.16 -1.27
CA ARG A 116 15.54 -9.30 -1.33
C ARG A 116 16.09 -9.55 -2.73
N LYS A 117 15.47 -8.93 -3.75
CA LYS A 117 15.90 -9.08 -5.15
C LYS A 117 15.71 -7.79 -5.95
N PHE A 118 16.40 -7.69 -7.08
CA PHE A 118 16.11 -6.64 -8.05
C PHE A 118 14.76 -6.86 -8.70
N GLN A 119 14.02 -5.76 -8.87
CA GLN A 119 12.77 -5.71 -9.60
C GLN A 119 12.85 -4.62 -10.67
N TYR A 120 12.09 -4.82 -11.75
CA TYR A 120 11.81 -3.78 -12.73
C TYR A 120 10.40 -3.27 -12.46
N ALA A 121 10.27 -1.99 -12.15
CA ALA A 121 9.00 -1.40 -11.76
C ALA A 121 8.86 0.03 -12.26
N PHE A 122 7.63 0.48 -12.46
CA PHE A 122 7.36 1.90 -12.63
C PHE A 122 7.73 2.69 -11.36
N PRO A 123 8.13 3.97 -11.51
CA PRO A 123 8.31 4.89 -10.40
C PRO A 123 7.10 4.90 -9.47
N ARG A 124 7.33 5.01 -8.16
CA ARG A 124 6.25 5.03 -7.18
C ARG A 124 6.69 5.59 -5.84
N GLY A 125 5.75 6.24 -5.14
CA GLY A 125 5.98 6.78 -3.81
C GLY A 125 4.88 6.53 -2.82
N PHE A 126 5.26 6.64 -1.55
CA PHE A 126 4.31 6.65 -0.44
C PHE A 126 3.55 7.96 -0.39
N GLY A 127 2.36 7.93 0.23
CA GLY A 127 1.66 9.15 0.56
C GLY A 127 2.42 9.98 1.60
N GLU A 128 2.36 11.29 1.44
CA GLU A 128 2.92 12.25 2.37
C GLU A 128 1.81 13.18 2.90
N PRO A 129 1.92 13.66 4.15
CA PRO A 129 0.98 14.64 4.68
C PRO A 129 0.91 15.89 3.81
N GLU A 130 -0.29 16.42 3.64
CA GLU A 130 -0.57 17.73 3.03
C GLU A 130 -0.30 17.86 1.53
N ILE A 131 0.13 16.80 0.82
CA ILE A 131 0.25 16.81 -0.64
C ILE A 131 -0.77 15.90 -1.30
N THR A 132 -1.21 16.28 -2.49
CA THR A 132 -2.13 15.49 -3.31
C THR A 132 -1.39 14.38 -4.06
N SER A 133 -2.12 13.41 -4.61
CA SER A 133 -1.51 12.37 -5.45
C SER A 133 -0.87 12.96 -6.72
N GLU A 134 -1.47 14.00 -7.29
CA GLU A 134 -0.96 14.72 -8.47
C GLU A 134 0.35 15.46 -8.18
N GLU A 135 0.47 16.05 -6.99
CA GLU A 135 1.72 16.69 -6.55
C GLU A 135 2.78 15.65 -6.23
N ASN A 136 2.38 14.57 -5.54
CA ASN A 136 3.31 13.52 -5.16
C ASN A 136 3.89 12.78 -6.37
N VAL A 137 3.10 12.47 -7.39
CA VAL A 137 3.61 11.77 -8.57
C VAL A 137 4.69 12.59 -9.30
N LYS A 138 4.55 13.92 -9.35
CA LYS A 138 5.58 14.82 -9.93
C LYS A 138 6.82 14.87 -9.06
N LYS A 139 6.66 14.91 -7.74
CA LYS A 139 7.76 14.88 -6.77
C LYS A 139 8.59 13.60 -6.93
N GLU A 140 7.93 12.43 -6.91
CA GLU A 140 8.58 11.13 -7.05
C GLU A 140 9.34 11.01 -8.38
N LEU A 141 8.73 11.46 -9.49
CA LEU A 141 9.40 11.46 -10.79
C LEU A 141 10.60 12.40 -10.85
N LEU A 142 10.55 13.53 -10.13
CA LEU A 142 11.71 14.41 -10.00
C LEU A 142 12.83 13.76 -9.18
N GLU A 143 12.49 13.09 -8.08
CA GLU A 143 13.43 12.46 -7.16
C GLU A 143 14.08 11.20 -7.75
N GLU A 144 13.29 10.31 -8.37
CA GLU A 144 13.77 9.02 -8.88
C GLU A 144 14.44 9.12 -10.26
N ILE A 145 13.88 9.92 -11.18
CA ILE A 145 14.33 10.00 -12.58
C ILE A 145 14.62 11.41 -13.09
N GLY A 146 14.65 12.39 -12.21
CA GLY A 146 14.99 13.76 -12.56
C GLY A 146 14.03 14.46 -13.53
N ALA A 147 12.80 13.96 -13.69
CA ALA A 147 11.83 14.55 -14.57
C ALA A 147 11.36 15.92 -14.06
N VAL A 148 11.55 16.97 -14.87
CA VAL A 148 11.18 18.35 -14.51
C VAL A 148 9.87 18.81 -15.12
N GLN A 149 9.44 18.19 -16.21
CA GLN A 149 8.16 18.43 -16.87
C GLN A 149 7.39 17.13 -16.95
N VAL A 150 6.22 17.11 -16.35
CA VAL A 150 5.35 15.93 -16.25
C VAL A 150 3.93 16.32 -16.67
N GLU A 151 3.41 15.61 -17.67
CA GLU A 151 2.01 15.63 -18.03
C GLU A 151 1.38 14.34 -17.48
N GLU A 152 0.57 14.48 -16.44
CA GLU A 152 -0.09 13.35 -15.78
C GLU A 152 -1.52 13.16 -16.26
N THR A 153 -1.92 11.90 -16.42
CA THR A 153 -3.30 11.47 -16.66
C THR A 153 -3.67 10.40 -15.66
N TYR A 154 -4.73 10.63 -14.89
CA TYR A 154 -5.21 9.66 -13.91
C TYR A 154 -5.81 8.42 -14.57
N LEU A 155 -5.35 7.24 -14.23
CA LEU A 155 -5.80 5.97 -14.78
C LEU A 155 -6.76 5.20 -13.85
N GLY A 156 -6.66 5.39 -12.55
CA GLY A 156 -7.48 4.68 -11.56
C GLY A 156 -6.77 4.41 -10.25
N LYS A 157 -7.33 3.53 -9.43
CA LYS A 157 -6.78 3.11 -8.13
C LYS A 157 -6.49 1.61 -8.10
N VAL A 158 -5.51 1.24 -7.29
CA VAL A 158 -5.13 -0.15 -7.04
C VAL A 158 -5.10 -0.40 -5.53
N LEU A 159 -5.67 -1.54 -5.12
CA LEU A 159 -5.44 -2.15 -3.81
C LEU A 159 -4.46 -3.31 -4.02
N PRO A 160 -3.22 -3.22 -3.54
CA PRO A 160 -2.17 -4.19 -3.90
C PRO A 160 -2.42 -5.59 -3.34
N ASP A 161 -2.99 -5.67 -2.14
CA ASP A 161 -3.41 -6.92 -1.50
C ASP A 161 -4.54 -6.61 -0.52
N SER A 162 -5.78 -6.70 -0.99
CA SER A 162 -6.97 -6.40 -0.18
C SER A 162 -7.22 -7.39 0.96
N GLY A 163 -6.48 -8.49 1.05
CA GLY A 163 -6.54 -9.44 2.15
C GLY A 163 -5.83 -8.97 3.42
N ILE A 164 -4.83 -8.11 3.29
CA ILE A 164 -4.06 -7.64 4.44
C ILE A 164 -3.78 -6.13 4.41
N LEU A 165 -3.64 -5.53 3.22
CA LEU A 165 -3.30 -4.13 3.05
C LEU A 165 -4.56 -3.28 2.85
N ALA A 166 -4.73 -2.23 3.66
CA ALA A 166 -5.84 -1.29 3.53
C ALA A 166 -5.50 -0.05 2.67
N ASN A 167 -4.26 0.05 2.17
CA ASN A 167 -3.84 1.19 1.37
C ASN A 167 -4.38 1.13 -0.06
N GLN A 168 -4.88 2.26 -0.54
CA GLN A 168 -5.19 2.51 -1.93
C GLN A 168 -4.09 3.36 -2.55
N VAL A 169 -3.71 3.04 -3.77
CA VAL A 169 -2.65 3.73 -4.50
C VAL A 169 -3.21 4.27 -5.80
N ASP A 170 -3.02 5.57 -6.04
CA ASP A 170 -3.45 6.23 -7.26
C ASP A 170 -2.45 5.93 -8.39
N VAL A 171 -2.97 5.61 -9.57
CA VAL A 171 -2.17 5.28 -10.75
C VAL A 171 -2.33 6.37 -11.78
N PHE A 172 -1.19 6.91 -12.21
CA PHE A 172 -1.11 7.91 -13.27
C PHE A 172 -0.31 7.38 -14.45
N MET A 173 -0.71 7.74 -15.66
CA MET A 173 0.18 7.77 -16.81
C MET A 173 0.87 9.14 -16.82
N CYS A 174 2.20 9.14 -16.94
CA CYS A 174 3.00 10.35 -16.90
C CYS A 174 3.90 10.43 -18.13
N LYS A 175 3.68 11.44 -18.98
CA LYS A 175 4.61 11.77 -20.08
C LYS A 175 5.65 12.74 -19.57
N VAL A 176 6.93 12.43 -19.79
CA VAL A 176 8.06 13.24 -19.30
C VAL A 176 8.96 13.70 -20.42
N SER A 177 9.57 14.89 -20.25
CA SER A 177 10.46 15.49 -21.25
C SER A 177 11.91 15.03 -21.15
N ASN A 178 12.31 14.50 -19.99
CA ASN A 178 13.66 14.02 -19.71
C ASN A 178 13.63 12.87 -18.72
N VAL A 179 14.70 12.07 -18.75
CA VAL A 179 14.94 10.96 -17.81
C VAL A 179 16.42 10.95 -17.49
N GLU A 180 16.76 10.96 -16.21
CA GLU A 180 18.10 10.85 -15.67
C GLU A 180 18.10 10.06 -14.38
N VAL A 181 18.99 9.08 -14.20
CA VAL A 181 19.12 8.37 -12.92
C VAL A 181 19.68 9.33 -11.87
N LYS A 182 18.86 9.69 -10.88
CA LYS A 182 19.28 10.62 -9.81
C LYS A 182 19.47 9.97 -8.46
N SER A 183 18.80 8.87 -8.17
CA SER A 183 18.77 8.33 -6.82
C SER A 183 19.32 6.91 -6.74
N PHE A 184 20.61 6.80 -6.41
CA PHE A 184 21.16 5.54 -5.89
C PHE A 184 20.70 5.27 -4.43
N TYR A 185 20.05 6.23 -3.80
CA TYR A 185 19.73 6.22 -2.37
C TYR A 185 18.67 5.19 -2.01
N GLU A 186 17.70 4.94 -2.88
CA GLU A 186 16.60 4.00 -2.65
C GLU A 186 16.83 2.61 -3.27
N GLY A 187 18.09 2.28 -3.56
CA GLY A 187 18.42 1.01 -4.21
C GLY A 187 18.11 0.98 -5.71
N ILE A 188 17.86 2.14 -6.32
CA ILE A 188 17.71 2.29 -7.77
C ILE A 188 19.11 2.13 -8.38
N GLN A 189 19.27 1.13 -9.24
CA GLN A 189 20.52 0.84 -9.92
C GLN A 189 20.57 1.45 -11.31
N ASP A 190 19.42 1.45 -12.01
CA ASP A 190 19.37 1.82 -13.42
C ASP A 190 17.94 2.22 -13.85
N VAL A 191 17.84 2.92 -14.97
CA VAL A 191 16.59 3.19 -15.68
C VAL A 191 16.59 2.43 -16.98
N VAL A 192 15.51 1.73 -17.26
CA VAL A 192 15.33 0.93 -18.48
C VAL A 192 14.20 1.51 -19.30
N LEU A 193 14.45 1.69 -20.59
CA LEU A 193 13.46 2.14 -21.56
C LEU A 193 13.02 0.96 -22.42
N LEU A 194 11.71 0.69 -22.46
CA LEU A 194 11.11 -0.40 -23.21
C LEU A 194 9.99 0.11 -24.10
N ASN A 195 9.95 -0.30 -25.34
CA ASN A 195 8.73 -0.14 -26.14
C ASN A 195 7.62 -1.10 -25.64
N GLU A 196 6.40 -0.94 -26.15
CA GLU A 196 5.25 -1.73 -25.68
C GLU A 196 5.47 -3.24 -25.87
N ALA A 197 6.01 -3.66 -27.00
CA ALA A 197 6.28 -5.07 -27.30
C ALA A 197 7.36 -5.67 -26.38
N GLU A 198 8.41 -4.92 -26.09
CA GLU A 198 9.48 -5.33 -25.16
C GLU A 198 8.96 -5.43 -23.74
N LEU A 199 8.11 -4.51 -23.30
CA LEU A 199 7.47 -4.55 -21.99
C LEU A 199 6.61 -5.81 -21.82
N GLU A 200 5.77 -6.11 -22.82
CA GLU A 200 4.93 -7.32 -22.85
C GLU A 200 5.79 -8.60 -22.87
N GLU A 201 6.86 -8.62 -23.63
CA GLU A 201 7.82 -9.73 -23.64
C GLU A 201 8.45 -9.93 -22.24
N TRP A 202 8.83 -8.85 -21.57
CA TRP A 202 9.42 -8.93 -20.23
C TRP A 202 8.41 -9.41 -19.17
N ILE A 203 7.14 -9.08 -19.32
CA ILE A 203 6.05 -9.62 -18.48
C ILE A 203 5.92 -11.14 -18.75
N LEU A 204 5.82 -11.54 -20.03
CA LEU A 204 5.73 -12.97 -20.40
C LEU A 204 6.94 -13.80 -19.90
N LYS A 205 8.13 -13.24 -19.97
CA LYS A 205 9.37 -13.87 -19.49
C LYS A 205 9.55 -13.78 -17.97
N LYS A 206 8.58 -13.24 -17.23
CA LYS A 206 8.61 -13.07 -15.77
C LYS A 206 9.81 -12.24 -15.28
N LYS A 207 10.30 -11.31 -16.10
CA LYS A 207 11.29 -10.32 -15.66
C LYS A 207 10.63 -9.19 -14.87
N ILE A 208 9.36 -8.88 -15.19
CA ILE A 208 8.52 -7.92 -14.47
C ILE A 208 7.50 -8.72 -13.68
N GLU A 209 7.64 -8.70 -12.35
CA GLU A 209 6.77 -9.41 -11.40
C GLU A 209 6.12 -8.43 -10.40
N ASP A 210 6.49 -7.14 -10.45
CA ASP A 210 5.97 -6.13 -9.53
C ASP A 210 4.47 -5.90 -9.75
N GLY A 211 3.66 -6.17 -8.73
CA GLY A 211 2.21 -6.12 -8.82
C GLY A 211 1.65 -4.74 -9.18
N PHE A 212 2.28 -3.66 -8.70
CA PHE A 212 1.89 -2.30 -9.07
C PHE A 212 2.15 -2.00 -10.55
N THR A 213 3.28 -2.45 -11.07
CA THR A 213 3.65 -2.29 -12.48
C THR A 213 2.67 -3.03 -13.38
N LEU A 214 2.33 -4.28 -13.04
CA LEU A 214 1.36 -5.08 -13.79
C LEU A 214 -0.04 -4.46 -13.74
N ALA A 215 -0.48 -3.99 -12.58
CA ALA A 215 -1.78 -3.32 -12.43
C ALA A 215 -1.84 -2.00 -13.19
N ALA A 216 -0.80 -1.16 -13.11
CA ALA A 216 -0.71 0.11 -13.83
C ALA A 216 -0.75 -0.11 -15.35
N TYR A 217 -0.01 -1.10 -15.85
CA TYR A 217 -0.01 -1.46 -17.27
C TYR A 217 -1.38 -1.99 -17.71
N SER A 218 -2.05 -2.79 -16.89
CA SER A 218 -3.42 -3.26 -17.17
C SER A 218 -4.40 -2.09 -17.28
N LEU A 219 -4.36 -1.12 -16.33
CA LEU A 219 -5.19 0.08 -16.38
C LEU A 219 -4.90 0.92 -17.64
N TYR A 220 -3.63 1.09 -17.99
CA TYR A 220 -3.23 1.78 -19.23
C TYR A 220 -3.83 1.12 -20.46
N LYS A 221 -3.71 -0.20 -20.63
CA LYS A 221 -4.26 -0.94 -21.77
C LYS A 221 -5.78 -0.79 -21.88
N VAL A 222 -6.50 -0.87 -20.77
CA VAL A 222 -7.96 -0.71 -20.72
C VAL A 222 -8.37 0.71 -21.09
N ASN A 223 -7.70 1.74 -20.56
CA ASN A 223 -8.00 3.14 -20.89
C ASN A 223 -7.70 3.45 -22.35
N LYS A 224 -6.56 2.96 -22.87
CA LYS A 224 -6.18 3.10 -24.30
C LYS A 224 -7.21 2.45 -25.24
N ALA A 225 -7.65 1.23 -24.93
CA ALA A 225 -8.66 0.51 -25.72
C ALA A 225 -10.03 1.21 -25.75
N ASN A 226 -10.38 1.96 -24.70
CA ASN A 226 -11.63 2.71 -24.59
C ASN A 226 -11.54 4.17 -25.12
N GLY A 227 -10.44 4.54 -25.76
CA GLY A 227 -10.24 5.86 -26.37
C GLY A 227 -10.31 7.02 -25.38
N ARG A 228 -9.92 6.83 -24.12
CA ARG A 228 -9.81 7.92 -23.15
C ARG A 228 -8.72 8.88 -23.58
N ASN A 229 -9.09 10.16 -23.73
CA ASN A 229 -8.18 11.22 -24.18
C ASN A 229 -6.93 11.28 -23.30
N GLY A 230 -5.75 11.27 -23.94
CA GLY A 230 -4.45 11.38 -23.27
C GLY A 230 -3.70 10.06 -23.08
N VAL A 231 -4.35 8.91 -23.26
CA VAL A 231 -3.73 7.57 -23.11
C VAL A 231 -3.36 6.97 -24.46
#